data_f4754cc13d770d2f4ec992cf64c04a9b
#
_entry.id   f4754cc13d770d2f4ec992cf64c04a9b
#
_cell.length_a   1.000
_cell.length_b   1.000
_cell.length_c   1.000
_cell.angle_alpha   90.00
_cell.angle_beta   90.00
_cell.angle_gamma   90.00
#
_symmetry.space_group_name_H-M   'P 1'
#
loop_
_entity.id
_entity.type
_entity.pdbx_description
1 polymer ?
#
loop_
_entity_poly.entity_id
_entity_poly.type
_entity_poly.pdbx_seq_one_letter_code
_entity_poly.pdbx_strand_id
1 'polypeptide(L)'
;ETTDPEPERPPPDDIKAKALYLQRLRKWNSLRSANHSQRCDVNYKLEIANCFLNERFYFPHNMDFRGRAYPIPPNLNHIGNDLCRGLLKFADAKPLGQAGYRWLRIHLANVWGYDKASFAEREKFTDDHKAQIYDAATNPLGGERWWLQADDPWQCLATCFELYKAWEYPDGPEAFPSQMPVHQDGTCCLLYTSPSPRD
;
A
#
# COMPACT_ATOMS: atom_id res chain seq x y z
N GLU A 1 -0.04 -13.32 12.47
CA GLU A 1 0.27 -14.69 12.93
C GLU A 1 -1.00 -15.52 12.89
N THR A 2 -0.96 -16.70 12.26
CA THR A 2 -2.03 -17.67 12.43
C THR A 2 -2.02 -18.11 13.88
N THR A 3 -3.00 -17.66 14.63
CA THR A 3 -3.20 -18.02 16.04
C THR A 3 -3.83 -19.41 16.19
N ASP A 4 -4.11 -20.09 15.08
CA ASP A 4 -4.69 -21.42 15.11
C ASP A 4 -3.68 -22.42 15.69
N PRO A 5 -4.03 -23.14 16.77
CA PRO A 5 -3.17 -24.13 17.35
C PRO A 5 -2.93 -25.30 16.36
N GLU A 6 -1.82 -26.00 16.56
CA GLU A 6 -1.56 -27.20 15.78
C GLU A 6 -2.70 -28.22 15.99
N PRO A 7 -3.19 -28.85 14.90
CA PRO A 7 -4.26 -29.84 15.02
C PRO A 7 -3.89 -31.00 15.96
N GLU A 8 -4.78 -31.36 16.87
CA GLU A 8 -4.57 -32.45 17.79
C GLU A 8 -4.52 -33.82 17.06
N ARG A 9 -3.60 -34.68 17.50
CA ARG A 9 -3.39 -36.00 16.92
C ARG A 9 -4.53 -36.93 17.34
N PRO A 10 -5.26 -37.56 16.40
CA PRO A 10 -6.36 -38.49 16.75
C PRO A 10 -5.85 -39.80 17.31
N PRO A 11 -6.71 -40.59 17.98
CA PRO A 11 -6.43 -41.93 18.38
C PRO A 11 -5.94 -42.80 17.21
N PRO A 12 -5.01 -43.76 17.46
CA PRO A 12 -4.37 -44.56 16.40
C PRO A 12 -5.34 -45.45 15.60
N ASP A 13 -6.48 -45.81 16.19
CA ASP A 13 -7.41 -46.79 15.64
C ASP A 13 -8.50 -46.18 14.72
N ASP A 14 -8.64 -44.85 14.68
CA ASP A 14 -9.63 -44.18 13.85
C ASP A 14 -9.02 -43.71 12.52
N ILE A 15 -9.21 -44.50 11.46
CA ILE A 15 -8.69 -44.26 10.12
C ILE A 15 -9.32 -42.99 9.51
N LYS A 16 -10.61 -42.70 9.75
CA LYS A 16 -11.29 -41.51 9.22
C LYS A 16 -10.80 -40.24 9.88
N ALA A 17 -10.67 -40.28 11.22
CA ALA A 17 -10.13 -39.14 11.97
C ALA A 17 -8.66 -38.84 11.59
N LYS A 18 -7.87 -39.90 11.31
CA LYS A 18 -6.49 -39.77 10.84
C LYS A 18 -6.40 -39.10 9.47
N ALA A 19 -7.27 -39.45 8.53
CA ALA A 19 -7.31 -38.81 7.21
C ALA A 19 -7.64 -37.30 7.31
N LEU A 20 -8.65 -36.94 8.11
CA LEU A 20 -9.03 -35.56 8.38
C LEU A 20 -7.92 -34.78 9.09
N TYR A 21 -7.26 -35.40 10.08
CA TYR A 21 -6.10 -34.83 10.76
C TYR A 21 -4.97 -34.47 9.78
N LEU A 22 -4.60 -35.42 8.90
CA LEU A 22 -3.56 -35.20 7.90
C LEU A 22 -3.91 -34.04 6.93
N GLN A 23 -5.17 -33.90 6.55
CA GLN A 23 -5.63 -32.80 5.74
C GLN A 23 -5.50 -31.45 6.48
N ARG A 24 -5.94 -31.39 7.74
CA ARG A 24 -5.82 -30.20 8.60
C ARG A 24 -4.37 -29.84 8.85
N LEU A 25 -3.52 -30.82 9.13
CA LEU A 25 -2.09 -30.63 9.37
C LEU A 25 -1.37 -30.09 8.14
N ARG A 26 -1.70 -30.60 6.93
CA ARG A 26 -1.16 -30.04 5.66
C ARG A 26 -1.55 -28.58 5.47
N LYS A 27 -2.83 -28.25 5.72
CA LYS A 27 -3.32 -26.85 5.63
C LYS A 27 -2.61 -25.96 6.64
N TRP A 28 -2.49 -26.40 7.88
CA TRP A 28 -1.80 -25.68 8.95
C TRP A 28 -0.32 -25.42 8.61
N ASN A 29 0.40 -26.46 8.17
CA ASN A 29 1.80 -26.34 7.75
C ASN A 29 1.96 -25.38 6.56
N SER A 30 1.05 -25.42 5.59
CA SER A 30 1.05 -24.52 4.44
C SER A 30 0.86 -23.05 4.86
N LEU A 31 -0.10 -22.79 5.75
CA LEU A 31 -0.33 -21.45 6.30
C LEU A 31 0.88 -20.95 7.10
N ARG A 32 1.46 -21.80 7.94
CA ARG A 32 2.65 -21.45 8.73
C ARG A 32 3.85 -21.11 7.83
N SER A 33 4.07 -21.90 6.77
CA SER A 33 5.13 -21.65 5.80
C SER A 33 4.88 -20.33 5.03
N ALA A 34 3.64 -20.08 4.60
CA ALA A 34 3.27 -18.84 3.92
C ALA A 34 3.49 -17.61 4.80
N ASN A 35 3.08 -17.66 6.07
CA ASN A 35 3.31 -16.59 7.04
C ASN A 35 4.79 -16.35 7.29
N HIS A 36 5.58 -17.41 7.42
CA HIS A 36 7.04 -17.27 7.58
C HIS A 36 7.66 -16.59 6.36
N SER A 37 7.31 -17.02 5.15
CA SER A 37 7.80 -16.40 3.91
C SER A 37 7.40 -14.93 3.80
N GLN A 38 6.16 -14.59 4.17
CA GLN A 38 5.67 -13.21 4.16
C GLN A 38 6.44 -12.34 5.17
N ARG A 39 6.71 -12.86 6.37
CA ARG A 39 7.52 -12.14 7.37
C ARG A 39 8.95 -11.90 6.87
N CYS A 40 9.58 -12.89 6.25
CA CYS A 40 10.91 -12.72 5.65
C CYS A 40 10.90 -11.66 4.55
N ASP A 41 9.91 -11.69 3.65
CA ASP A 41 9.75 -10.70 2.58
C ASP A 41 9.61 -9.26 3.13
N VAL A 42 8.76 -9.07 4.13
CA VAL A 42 8.58 -7.78 4.80
C VAL A 42 9.88 -7.31 5.46
N ASN A 43 10.57 -8.21 6.19
CA ASN A 43 11.83 -7.86 6.85
C ASN A 43 12.90 -7.43 5.85
N TYR A 44 13.07 -8.16 4.73
CA TYR A 44 14.02 -7.77 3.67
C TYR A 44 13.71 -6.39 3.11
N LYS A 45 12.43 -6.10 2.85
CA LYS A 45 12.01 -4.79 2.35
C LYS A 45 12.32 -3.67 3.33
N LEU A 46 12.06 -3.90 4.63
CA LEU A 46 12.34 -2.94 5.69
C LEU A 46 13.84 -2.72 5.91
N GLU A 47 14.65 -3.79 5.85
CA GLU A 47 16.10 -3.68 5.95
C GLU A 47 16.68 -2.87 4.80
N ILE A 48 16.24 -3.13 3.56
CA ILE A 48 16.67 -2.36 2.39
C ILE A 48 16.24 -0.89 2.53
N ALA A 49 14.98 -0.64 2.92
CA ALA A 49 14.47 0.71 3.12
C ALA A 49 15.27 1.45 4.20
N ASN A 50 15.66 0.76 5.28
CA ASN A 50 16.48 1.34 6.35
C ASN A 50 17.90 1.69 5.87
N CYS A 51 18.50 0.88 5.00
CA CYS A 51 19.81 1.18 4.40
C CYS A 51 19.80 2.46 3.55
N PHE A 52 18.67 2.77 2.94
CA PHE A 52 18.49 3.97 2.11
C PHE A 52 17.73 5.11 2.82
N LEU A 53 17.55 5.00 4.14
CA LEU A 53 16.85 6.03 4.90
C LEU A 53 17.57 7.38 4.80
N ASN A 54 16.85 8.40 4.33
CA ASN A 54 17.35 9.75 4.06
C ASN A 54 18.43 9.85 2.97
N GLU A 55 18.64 8.77 2.20
CA GLU A 55 19.58 8.78 1.08
C GLU A 55 18.83 8.99 -0.24
N ARG A 56 19.46 9.72 -1.17
CA ARG A 56 18.97 9.82 -2.54
C ARG A 56 19.47 8.62 -3.32
N PHE A 57 18.55 7.84 -3.87
CA PHE A 57 18.87 6.67 -4.69
C PHE A 57 18.04 6.64 -5.97
N TYR A 58 18.41 5.76 -6.87
CA TYR A 58 17.80 5.64 -8.20
C TYR A 58 17.52 4.18 -8.52
N PHE A 59 16.45 3.93 -9.26
CA PHE A 59 16.14 2.60 -9.76
C PHE A 59 16.69 2.40 -11.15
N PRO A 60 17.67 1.50 -11.37
CA PRO A 60 18.02 1.04 -12.71
C PRO A 60 16.82 0.30 -13.30
N HIS A 61 16.57 0.51 -14.59
CA HIS A 61 15.45 -0.10 -15.30
C HIS A 61 15.95 -0.95 -16.47
N ASN A 62 15.18 -1.98 -16.78
CA ASN A 62 15.29 -2.77 -17.99
C ASN A 62 14.03 -2.63 -18.83
N MET A 63 14.14 -2.85 -20.14
CA MET A 63 13.01 -2.77 -21.04
C MET A 63 12.62 -4.17 -21.51
N ASP A 64 11.34 -4.52 -21.47
CA ASP A 64 10.85 -5.78 -22.00
C ASP A 64 10.70 -5.72 -23.55
N PHE A 65 10.40 -6.86 -24.18
CA PHE A 65 10.21 -6.97 -25.62
C PHE A 65 9.03 -6.15 -26.15
N ARG A 66 8.12 -5.69 -25.29
CA ARG A 66 6.98 -4.83 -25.62
C ARG A 66 7.28 -3.34 -25.45
N GLY A 67 8.52 -2.97 -25.06
CA GLY A 67 8.94 -1.61 -24.82
C GLY A 67 8.49 -1.02 -23.49
N ARG A 68 8.14 -1.86 -22.50
CA ARG A 68 7.79 -1.42 -21.14
C ARG A 68 9.03 -1.46 -20.25
N ALA A 69 9.25 -0.39 -19.49
CA ALA A 69 10.35 -0.28 -18.54
C ALA A 69 9.96 -0.85 -17.18
N TYR A 70 10.84 -1.69 -16.63
CA TYR A 70 10.68 -2.29 -15.31
C TYR A 70 11.91 -2.02 -14.45
N PRO A 71 11.75 -1.70 -13.16
CA PRO A 71 12.87 -1.58 -12.24
C PRO A 71 13.52 -2.95 -12.04
N ILE A 72 14.85 -2.96 -12.01
CA ILE A 72 15.64 -4.19 -11.81
C ILE A 72 15.60 -4.68 -10.35
N PRO A 73 15.65 -3.80 -9.31
CA PRO A 73 15.61 -4.25 -7.91
C PRO A 73 14.32 -5.01 -7.58
N PRO A 74 14.38 -6.26 -7.08
CA PRO A 74 13.19 -7.10 -6.91
C PRO A 74 12.40 -6.80 -5.63
N ASN A 75 13.07 -6.42 -4.54
CA ASN A 75 12.45 -6.38 -3.22
C ASN A 75 11.81 -5.04 -2.86
N LEU A 76 12.43 -3.93 -3.25
CA LEU A 76 11.91 -2.59 -2.99
C LEU A 76 11.95 -1.77 -4.29
N ASN A 77 10.78 -1.49 -4.85
CA ASN A 77 10.66 -0.66 -6.05
C ASN A 77 9.27 -0.01 -6.11
N HIS A 78 9.08 0.96 -7.01
CA HIS A 78 7.88 1.78 -7.14
C HIS A 78 6.69 1.07 -7.82
N ILE A 79 6.89 -0.11 -8.41
CA ILE A 79 5.82 -0.97 -8.96
C ILE A 79 5.55 -2.19 -8.08
N GLY A 80 6.19 -2.26 -6.91
CA GLY A 80 6.01 -3.32 -5.92
C GLY A 80 4.63 -3.30 -5.26
N ASN A 81 4.50 -4.13 -4.22
CA ASN A 81 3.28 -4.20 -3.42
C ASN A 81 3.05 -2.92 -2.60
N ASP A 82 1.90 -2.88 -1.91
CA ASP A 82 1.48 -1.77 -1.06
C ASP A 82 2.58 -1.27 -0.10
N LEU A 83 3.27 -2.17 0.62
CA LEU A 83 4.36 -1.81 1.53
C LEU A 83 5.50 -1.08 0.79
N CYS A 84 5.92 -1.55 -0.39
CA CYS A 84 6.98 -0.92 -1.17
C CYS A 84 6.60 0.51 -1.57
N ARG A 85 5.37 0.70 -2.05
CA ARG A 85 4.86 2.01 -2.46
C ARG A 85 4.70 2.96 -1.28
N GLY A 86 4.25 2.45 -0.12
CA GLY A 86 4.10 3.24 1.10
C GLY A 86 5.43 3.71 1.71
N LEU A 87 6.54 3.00 1.47
CA LEU A 87 7.86 3.36 1.98
C LEU A 87 8.59 4.39 1.10
N LEU A 88 8.29 4.45 -0.20
CA LEU A 88 9.03 5.27 -1.15
C LEU A 88 8.51 6.71 -1.20
N LYS A 89 9.46 7.65 -1.29
CA LYS A 89 9.20 9.08 -1.46
C LYS A 89 10.04 9.65 -2.60
N PHE A 90 9.61 10.75 -3.20
CA PHE A 90 10.47 11.51 -4.09
C PHE A 90 11.64 12.15 -3.34
N ALA A 91 12.80 12.26 -3.98
CA ALA A 91 13.99 12.85 -3.38
C ALA A 91 13.82 14.36 -3.12
N ASP A 92 13.13 15.05 -4.01
CA ASP A 92 12.91 16.49 -3.93
C ASP A 92 11.48 16.81 -3.49
N ALA A 93 11.37 17.55 -2.38
CA ALA A 93 10.09 18.07 -1.92
C ALA A 93 9.64 19.23 -2.79
N LYS A 94 8.34 19.31 -3.04
CA LYS A 94 7.71 20.45 -3.74
C LYS A 94 6.47 20.90 -2.98
N PRO A 95 6.22 22.22 -2.89
CA PRO A 95 4.98 22.72 -2.33
C PRO A 95 3.79 22.10 -3.04
N LEU A 96 2.79 21.66 -2.28
CA LEU A 96 1.59 21.02 -2.84
C LEU A 96 0.84 21.96 -3.78
N GLY A 97 0.70 23.23 -3.40
CA GLY A 97 -0.23 24.14 -4.05
C GLY A 97 -1.68 23.63 -3.92
N GLN A 98 -2.62 24.38 -4.46
CA GLN A 98 -4.03 24.00 -4.43
C GLN A 98 -4.29 22.66 -5.14
N ALA A 99 -3.69 22.45 -6.30
CA ALA A 99 -3.88 21.23 -7.08
C ALA A 99 -3.27 19.99 -6.38
N GLY A 100 -2.05 20.11 -5.87
CA GLY A 100 -1.39 18.99 -5.17
C GLY A 100 -2.11 18.59 -3.88
N TYR A 101 -2.57 19.57 -3.10
CA TYR A 101 -3.37 19.29 -1.90
C TYR A 101 -4.70 18.59 -2.24
N ARG A 102 -5.35 19.02 -3.32
CA ARG A 102 -6.53 18.36 -3.85
C ARG A 102 -6.24 16.89 -4.21
N TRP A 103 -5.18 16.64 -4.97
CA TRP A 103 -4.81 15.29 -5.38
C TRP A 103 -4.36 14.39 -4.23
N LEU A 104 -3.74 14.94 -3.18
CA LEU A 104 -3.38 14.20 -1.99
C LEU A 104 -4.63 13.69 -1.25
N ARG A 105 -5.69 14.50 -1.15
CA ARG A 105 -6.98 14.07 -0.58
C ARG A 105 -7.65 12.99 -1.41
N ILE A 106 -7.68 13.15 -2.75
CA ILE A 106 -8.21 12.13 -3.66
C ILE A 106 -7.41 10.83 -3.55
N HIS A 107 -6.09 10.94 -3.43
CA HIS A 107 -5.21 9.77 -3.27
C HIS A 107 -5.53 8.95 -2.03
N LEU A 108 -5.79 9.60 -0.88
CA LEU A 108 -6.22 8.89 0.33
C LEU A 108 -7.48 8.07 0.09
N ALA A 109 -8.49 8.66 -0.52
CA ALA A 109 -9.73 7.95 -0.83
C ALA A 109 -9.49 6.75 -1.76
N ASN A 110 -8.60 6.91 -2.75
CA ASN A 110 -8.25 5.83 -3.69
C ASN A 110 -7.58 4.65 -2.98
N VAL A 111 -6.56 4.91 -2.16
CA VAL A 111 -5.82 3.83 -1.45
C VAL A 111 -6.66 3.21 -0.32
N TRP A 112 -7.65 3.94 0.18
CA TRP A 112 -8.62 3.38 1.13
C TRP A 112 -9.61 2.42 0.46
N GLY A 113 -9.82 2.52 -0.87
CA GLY A 113 -10.75 1.71 -1.65
C GLY A 113 -12.00 2.46 -2.11
N TYR A 114 -12.11 3.76 -1.83
CA TYR A 114 -13.22 4.61 -2.29
C TYR A 114 -12.90 5.23 -3.65
N ASP A 115 -12.60 4.38 -4.65
CA ASP A 115 -12.04 4.76 -5.96
C ASP A 115 -13.08 4.87 -7.10
N LYS A 116 -14.35 4.52 -6.86
CA LYS A 116 -15.42 4.56 -7.88
C LYS A 116 -16.26 5.84 -7.86
N ALA A 117 -16.14 6.65 -6.81
CA ALA A 117 -16.86 7.89 -6.67
C ALA A 117 -16.25 9.03 -7.53
N SER A 118 -16.95 10.13 -7.66
CA SER A 118 -16.42 11.34 -8.30
C SER A 118 -15.27 11.95 -7.51
N PHE A 119 -14.45 12.77 -8.14
CA PHE A 119 -13.33 13.42 -7.44
C PHE A 119 -13.80 14.29 -6.27
N ALA A 120 -14.91 15.01 -6.41
CA ALA A 120 -15.47 15.80 -5.33
C ALA A 120 -15.91 14.97 -4.12
N GLU A 121 -16.51 13.79 -4.36
CA GLU A 121 -16.89 12.87 -3.31
C GLU A 121 -15.68 12.25 -2.62
N ARG A 122 -14.60 11.95 -3.36
CA ARG A 122 -13.33 11.46 -2.77
C ARG A 122 -12.65 12.52 -1.91
N GLU A 123 -12.67 13.78 -2.33
CA GLU A 123 -12.18 14.89 -1.51
C GLU A 123 -12.99 15.00 -0.21
N LYS A 124 -14.32 14.97 -0.32
CA LYS A 124 -15.21 15.00 0.83
C LYS A 124 -14.99 13.80 1.77
N PHE A 125 -14.78 12.60 1.22
CA PHE A 125 -14.45 11.41 2.01
C PHE A 125 -13.26 11.66 2.94
N THR A 126 -12.20 12.25 2.43
CA THR A 126 -11.01 12.59 3.23
C THR A 126 -11.32 13.63 4.29
N ASP A 127 -12.11 14.64 3.96
CA ASP A 127 -12.51 15.68 4.92
C ASP A 127 -13.43 15.13 6.03
N ASP A 128 -14.34 14.21 5.70
CA ASP A 128 -15.24 13.55 6.65
C ASP A 128 -14.49 12.59 7.61
N HIS A 129 -13.34 12.03 7.18
CA HIS A 129 -12.53 11.10 8.00
C HIS A 129 -11.30 11.76 8.65
N LYS A 130 -11.33 13.08 8.81
CA LYS A 130 -10.20 13.83 9.37
C LYS A 130 -9.76 13.32 10.75
N ALA A 131 -10.71 12.98 11.61
CA ALA A 131 -10.40 12.47 12.95
C ALA A 131 -9.64 11.13 12.92
N GLN A 132 -10.05 10.20 12.04
CA GLN A 132 -9.40 8.91 11.85
C GLN A 132 -8.00 9.06 11.25
N ILE A 133 -7.82 10.03 10.35
CA ILE A 133 -6.51 10.35 9.75
C ILE A 133 -5.57 10.89 10.83
N TYR A 134 -6.05 11.78 11.71
CA TYR A 134 -5.26 12.29 12.84
C TYR A 134 -4.88 11.17 13.81
N ASP A 135 -5.82 10.29 14.17
CA ASP A 135 -5.55 9.13 15.02
C ASP A 135 -4.51 8.20 14.37
N ALA A 136 -4.69 7.85 13.10
CA ALA A 136 -3.74 7.01 12.37
C ALA A 136 -2.34 7.62 12.29
N ALA A 137 -2.22 8.96 12.14
CA ALA A 137 -0.94 9.64 12.05
C ALA A 137 -0.25 9.80 13.41
N THR A 138 -1.00 10.01 14.50
CA THR A 138 -0.43 10.25 15.84
C THR A 138 -0.27 8.99 16.66
N ASN A 139 -1.14 7.99 16.46
CA ASN A 139 -1.14 6.74 17.21
C ASN A 139 -1.44 5.52 16.31
N PRO A 140 -0.59 5.22 15.33
CA PRO A 140 -0.88 4.23 14.29
C PRO A 140 -1.06 2.80 14.81
N LEU A 141 -0.47 2.46 15.96
CA LEU A 141 -0.51 1.09 16.53
C LEU A 141 -1.48 0.96 17.70
N GLY A 142 -1.69 2.03 18.47
CA GLY A 142 -2.52 2.01 19.68
C GLY A 142 -3.92 2.62 19.52
N GLY A 143 -4.16 3.36 18.42
CA GLY A 143 -5.44 3.99 18.11
C GLY A 143 -6.47 3.03 17.50
N GLU A 144 -7.45 3.60 16.83
CA GLU A 144 -8.52 2.83 16.15
C GLU A 144 -8.01 1.93 15.03
N ARG A 145 -6.80 2.18 14.53
CA ARG A 145 -6.19 1.46 13.40
C ARG A 145 -7.08 1.44 12.15
N TRP A 146 -7.82 2.51 11.93
CA TRP A 146 -8.71 2.68 10.80
C TRP A 146 -8.03 2.38 9.46
N TRP A 147 -6.76 2.75 9.30
CA TRP A 147 -5.95 2.52 8.11
C TRP A 147 -5.79 1.04 7.72
N LEU A 148 -5.94 0.08 8.68
CA LEU A 148 -5.90 -1.35 8.40
C LEU A 148 -7.10 -1.87 7.62
N GLN A 149 -8.19 -1.09 7.55
CA GLN A 149 -9.40 -1.42 6.79
C GLN A 149 -9.30 -1.00 5.32
N ALA A 150 -8.25 -0.25 4.97
CA ALA A 150 -8.01 0.21 3.61
C ALA A 150 -7.61 -0.95 2.68
N ASP A 151 -7.87 -0.81 1.39
CA ASP A 151 -7.43 -1.77 0.36
C ASP A 151 -5.90 -1.82 0.27
N ASP A 152 -5.25 -0.64 0.36
CA ASP A 152 -3.80 -0.47 0.40
C ASP A 152 -3.36 0.13 1.76
N PRO A 153 -3.28 -0.65 2.85
CA PRO A 153 -3.11 -0.14 4.22
C PRO A 153 -1.83 0.68 4.42
N TRP A 154 -0.70 0.25 3.88
CA TRP A 154 0.58 0.94 4.06
C TRP A 154 0.64 2.27 3.33
N GLN A 155 0.10 2.35 2.12
CA GLN A 155 -0.04 3.61 1.39
C GLN A 155 -1.04 4.53 2.07
N CYS A 156 -2.14 3.98 2.60
CA CYS A 156 -3.11 4.74 3.38
C CYS A 156 -2.46 5.37 4.61
N LEU A 157 -1.71 4.61 5.41
CA LEU A 157 -1.00 5.11 6.57
C LEU A 157 0.03 6.19 6.19
N ALA A 158 0.81 5.96 5.13
CA ALA A 158 1.77 6.95 4.63
C ALA A 158 1.08 8.26 4.22
N THR A 159 -0.09 8.15 3.58
CA THR A 159 -0.89 9.31 3.19
C THR A 159 -1.49 10.04 4.40
N CYS A 160 -1.89 9.30 5.45
CA CYS A 160 -2.34 9.89 6.72
C CYS A 160 -1.22 10.74 7.36
N PHE A 161 0.00 10.25 7.40
CA PHE A 161 1.16 11.01 7.90
C PHE A 161 1.41 12.29 7.08
N GLU A 162 1.27 12.20 5.77
CA GLU A 162 1.52 13.34 4.89
C GLU A 162 0.43 14.40 5.03
N LEU A 163 -0.85 14.00 5.05
CA LEU A 163 -1.98 14.91 5.30
C LEU A 163 -1.91 15.57 6.67
N TYR A 164 -1.58 14.81 7.72
CA TYR A 164 -1.39 15.35 9.06
C TYR A 164 -0.33 16.45 9.07
N LYS A 165 0.84 16.21 8.48
CA LYS A 165 1.91 17.19 8.37
C LYS A 165 1.51 18.42 7.56
N ALA A 166 0.75 18.23 6.48
CA ALA A 166 0.26 19.33 5.67
C ALA A 166 -0.74 20.20 6.44
N TRP A 167 -1.64 19.61 7.23
CA TRP A 167 -2.61 20.35 8.04
C TRP A 167 -1.99 21.11 9.20
N GLU A 168 -0.90 20.57 9.78
CA GLU A 168 -0.15 21.23 10.87
C GLU A 168 0.94 22.20 10.35
N TYR A 169 1.08 22.35 9.03
CA TYR A 169 2.10 23.22 8.46
C TYR A 169 1.74 24.70 8.70
N PRO A 170 2.70 25.53 9.21
CA PRO A 170 2.40 26.91 9.63
C PRO A 170 1.79 27.81 8.53
N ASP A 171 2.24 27.63 7.29
CA ASP A 171 1.80 28.44 6.14
C ASP A 171 0.60 27.79 5.39
N GLY A 172 -0.01 26.77 5.99
CA GLY A 172 -1.14 26.04 5.45
C GLY A 172 -0.76 24.87 4.54
N PRO A 173 -1.72 23.97 4.25
CA PRO A 173 -1.46 22.72 3.54
C PRO A 173 -0.96 22.89 2.12
N GLU A 174 -1.32 24.01 1.45
CA GLU A 174 -0.88 24.27 0.08
C GLU A 174 0.61 24.63 -0.01
N ALA A 175 1.17 25.23 1.06
CA ALA A 175 2.58 25.58 1.12
C ALA A 175 3.46 24.41 1.59
N PHE A 176 2.86 23.32 2.11
CA PHE A 176 3.58 22.17 2.63
C PHE A 176 4.44 21.49 1.55
N PRO A 177 5.76 21.32 1.79
CA PRO A 177 6.66 20.66 0.85
C PRO A 177 6.49 19.14 0.93
N SER A 178 5.72 18.56 0.03
CA SER A 178 5.47 17.12 -0.02
C SER A 178 6.46 16.39 -0.93
N GLN A 179 6.79 15.18 -0.52
CA GLN A 179 7.57 14.20 -1.29
C GLN A 179 6.73 12.97 -1.65
N MET A 180 5.44 12.96 -1.32
CA MET A 180 4.55 11.81 -1.50
C MET A 180 4.28 11.54 -2.98
N PRO A 181 4.52 10.31 -3.47
CA PRO A 181 4.07 9.90 -4.79
C PRO A 181 2.55 9.69 -4.80
N VAL A 182 1.85 10.42 -5.65
CA VAL A 182 0.44 10.16 -5.96
C VAL A 182 0.39 9.26 -7.18
N HIS A 183 -0.11 8.04 -7.01
CA HIS A 183 -0.19 7.07 -8.11
C HIS A 183 -1.36 7.41 -9.02
N GLN A 184 -1.07 7.53 -10.32
CA GLN A 184 -2.05 7.72 -11.38
C GLN A 184 -1.75 6.72 -12.48
N ASP A 185 -2.77 6.02 -12.95
CA ASP A 185 -2.67 5.13 -14.08
C ASP A 185 -3.17 5.84 -15.34
N GLY A 186 -2.39 5.74 -16.41
CA GLY A 186 -2.73 6.29 -17.71
C GLY A 186 -3.12 5.17 -18.65
N THR A 187 -4.35 5.20 -19.17
CA THR A 187 -4.76 4.28 -20.22
C THR A 187 -4.16 4.71 -21.53
N CYS A 188 -3.05 4.08 -21.92
CA CYS A 188 -2.43 4.27 -23.24
C CYS A 188 -3.07 3.39 -24.33
N CYS A 189 -4.24 2.80 -24.07
CA CYS A 189 -4.92 1.95 -25.04
C CYS A 189 -5.65 2.82 -26.04
N LEU A 190 -5.12 2.89 -27.25
CA LEU A 190 -5.72 3.59 -28.40
C LEU A 190 -7.14 3.08 -28.73
N LEU A 191 -7.51 1.88 -28.30
CA LEU A 191 -8.85 1.33 -28.49
C LEU A 191 -9.94 2.06 -27.71
N TYR A 192 -9.58 2.77 -26.62
CA TYR A 192 -10.53 3.54 -25.80
C TYR A 192 -10.53 5.04 -26.10
N THR A 193 -9.48 5.53 -26.73
CA THR A 193 -9.28 6.98 -26.98
C THR A 193 -9.38 7.38 -28.44
N SER A 194 -9.35 6.41 -29.35
CA SER A 194 -9.55 6.66 -30.79
C SER A 194 -11.00 6.34 -31.17
N PRO A 195 -11.66 7.18 -31.96
CA PRO A 195 -12.95 6.83 -32.53
C PRO A 195 -12.81 5.53 -33.33
N SER A 196 -13.77 4.63 -33.11
CA SER A 196 -13.80 3.39 -33.86
C SER A 196 -13.90 3.69 -35.36
N PRO A 197 -13.16 2.98 -36.23
CA PRO A 197 -13.33 3.12 -37.67
C PRO A 197 -14.72 2.76 -38.19
N ARG A 198 -15.64 2.37 -37.28
CA ARG A 198 -17.01 1.99 -37.59
C ARG A 198 -18.05 2.99 -37.10
N ASP A 199 -17.64 4.05 -36.44
CA ASP A 199 -18.45 5.22 -36.05
C ASP A 199 -18.20 6.33 -37.09
#